data_bcdf2f54c122a9e34707a39ebde58f28
#
_entry.id   bcdf2f54c122a9e34707a39ebde58f28
#
_cell.length_a   1.000
_cell.length_b   1.000
_cell.length_c   1.000
_cell.angle_alpha   90.00
_cell.angle_beta   90.00
_cell.angle_gamma   90.00
#
_symmetry.space_group_name_H-M   'P 1'
#
loop_
_entity.id
_entity.type
_entity.pdbx_description
1 polymer ?
#
loop_
_entity_poly.entity_id
_entity_poly.type
_entity_poly.pdbx_seq_one_letter_code
_entity_poly.pdbx_strand_id
1 'polypeptide(L)'
;MTTMDTPATHNRPATISAPGAHGATNAAGPATAGAHGAIAIPQVPAPLTVYDASQPGRRGVRPPPAGVPEVDPQIALGRAARKEPAALPEIGELDAMRHYTRLSSLNFSIANAFYPLGSCTMKYNPLINEAAAALPGLGALHPMQTDDQCQGMLELFWRVEQWLSAVSGLPFVSLHPAAGAHGELTALMVMRKYLDEHGGRKKSVILIPDSAHGTNPASCTIAGFTTRELKSNERGRIDMDDLAAKIGDGKDIAGLMITNPSTLGIFERNIRRICELVHAASGLVYMDGANMNAILGRARPGDFGVDVMHFNLHKTFSQPHGGGGPGAGPIAVTGALAPYLPVPKVERRETTGKDGKVTAKFVTVTKAPKSIGRMRGFMGNAGVMVRSYTYMRANGPEGMRAISDAAVLNANYLRAGLEQLYRVYFPEPLLHEVVFTAKGMPNGIRALDVAKRLIDYKIHPPTVYFPLIVPEAMMVEPTETESKETLDRFIEVMKAIWREAQEQPEMLRKAPHTRSIGRPDEVRAVKEPRVTV
;
A
#
# COMPACT_ATOMS: atom_id res chain seq x y z
N MET A 1 11.10 56.19 -22.41
CA MET A 1 10.15 57.32 -22.18
C MET A 1 8.77 56.72 -22.42
N THR A 2 8.05 56.41 -21.45
CA THR A 2 7.18 57.06 -20.52
C THR A 2 6.81 56.10 -19.38
N THR A 3 7.06 56.52 -18.19
CA THR A 3 6.69 55.92 -16.91
C THR A 3 5.21 56.06 -16.65
N MET A 4 4.56 55.02 -16.08
CA MET A 4 3.30 55.20 -15.34
C MET A 4 3.37 54.47 -14.00
N ASP A 5 3.11 55.28 -12.98
CA ASP A 5 3.16 54.97 -11.56
C ASP A 5 2.07 54.00 -11.09
N THR A 6 2.44 53.13 -10.15
CA THR A 6 1.54 52.39 -9.27
C THR A 6 1.18 53.21 -8.03
N PRO A 7 -0.06 53.18 -7.51
CA PRO A 7 -0.30 53.49 -6.11
C PRO A 7 -0.49 52.22 -5.28
N ALA A 8 0.35 52.10 -4.27
CA ALA A 8 0.21 51.12 -3.18
C ALA A 8 -0.97 51.52 -2.28
N THR A 9 -1.87 50.58 -2.01
CA THR A 9 -2.79 50.69 -0.86
C THR A 9 -2.53 49.57 0.11
N HIS A 10 -1.95 49.93 1.25
CA HIS A 10 -1.86 49.10 2.42
C HIS A 10 -3.25 48.92 3.04
N ASN A 11 -3.71 47.65 3.13
CA ASN A 11 -4.77 47.26 4.06
C ASN A 11 -4.17 46.36 5.17
N ARG A 12 -4.09 46.88 6.38
CA ARG A 12 -3.80 46.11 7.59
C ARG A 12 -5.08 45.38 8.00
N PRO A 13 -5.02 44.11 8.42
CA PRO A 13 -6.17 43.45 9.05
C PRO A 13 -6.36 43.96 10.49
N ALA A 14 -7.64 44.16 10.83
CA ALA A 14 -8.07 44.57 12.16
C ALA A 14 -7.80 43.48 13.21
N THR A 15 -7.24 43.90 14.32
CA THR A 15 -7.08 43.11 15.55
C THR A 15 -8.43 42.88 16.21
N ILE A 16 -8.85 41.62 16.31
CA ILE A 16 -10.00 41.23 17.14
C ILE A 16 -9.47 40.97 18.57
N SER A 17 -9.89 41.80 19.52
CA SER A 17 -9.63 41.62 20.94
C SER A 17 -10.49 40.51 21.54
N ALA A 18 -9.87 39.58 22.26
CA ALA A 18 -10.54 38.52 23.00
C ALA A 18 -11.22 39.07 24.26
N PRO A 19 -12.40 38.54 24.68
CA PRO A 19 -13.02 38.90 25.94
C PRO A 19 -12.35 38.19 27.12
N GLY A 20 -12.30 38.90 28.22
CA GLY A 20 -11.55 38.57 29.44
C GLY A 20 -11.96 37.26 30.13
N ALA A 21 -10.95 36.63 30.71
CA ALA A 21 -11.07 35.47 31.57
C ALA A 21 -11.65 35.87 32.95
N HIS A 22 -12.79 35.28 33.32
CA HIS A 22 -13.23 35.24 34.70
C HIS A 22 -12.60 34.02 35.38
N GLY A 23 -11.79 34.26 36.40
CA GLY A 23 -11.20 33.24 37.21
C GLY A 23 -12.26 32.51 38.08
N ALA A 24 -12.17 31.19 38.08
CA ALA A 24 -12.76 30.36 39.13
C ALA A 24 -11.65 29.48 39.69
N THR A 25 -11.21 29.82 40.88
CA THR A 25 -10.36 28.98 41.71
C THR A 25 -11.20 27.83 42.28
N ASN A 26 -10.90 26.60 41.90
CA ASN A 26 -11.31 25.44 42.69
C ASN A 26 -10.07 24.63 43.06
N ALA A 27 -9.72 24.76 44.35
CA ALA A 27 -8.76 23.90 45.00
C ALA A 27 -9.41 22.51 45.21
N ALA A 28 -8.90 21.51 44.53
CA ALA A 28 -9.18 20.12 44.86
C ALA A 28 -7.97 19.52 45.58
N GLY A 29 -8.19 19.11 46.81
CA GLY A 29 -7.23 18.39 47.64
C GLY A 29 -6.93 16.99 47.11
N PRO A 30 -5.89 16.29 47.64
CA PRO A 30 -5.44 15.02 47.10
C PRO A 30 -6.48 13.92 47.28
N ALA A 31 -6.94 13.36 46.18
CA ALA A 31 -7.80 12.18 46.19
C ALA A 31 -7.00 10.94 46.63
N THR A 32 -7.44 10.35 47.72
CA THR A 32 -6.99 9.07 48.25
C THR A 32 -7.21 7.97 47.20
N ALA A 33 -6.19 7.13 47.01
CA ALA A 33 -6.27 5.94 46.15
C ALA A 33 -7.34 4.96 46.66
N GLY A 34 -8.52 5.01 46.05
CA GLY A 34 -9.60 4.08 46.27
C GLY A 34 -9.50 2.90 45.30
N ALA A 35 -9.81 1.72 45.80
CA ALA A 35 -9.79 0.43 45.13
C ALA A 35 -10.33 0.50 43.68
N HIS A 36 -9.54 0.02 42.70
CA HIS A 36 -9.97 -0.14 41.33
C HIS A 36 -11.05 -1.21 41.23
N GLY A 37 -12.32 -0.82 41.35
CA GLY A 37 -13.45 -1.61 40.92
C GLY A 37 -13.32 -1.83 39.41
N ALA A 38 -13.46 -3.07 38.97
CA ALA A 38 -13.48 -3.41 37.55
C ALA A 38 -14.51 -2.54 36.84
N ILE A 39 -14.07 -1.63 35.98
CA ILE A 39 -14.95 -0.82 35.14
C ILE A 39 -15.66 -1.79 34.20
N ALA A 40 -16.97 -1.94 34.39
CA ALA A 40 -17.81 -2.70 33.46
C ALA A 40 -17.70 -2.02 32.08
N ILE A 41 -17.07 -2.70 31.12
CA ILE A 41 -16.95 -2.19 29.76
C ILE A 41 -18.33 -2.30 29.12
N PRO A 42 -18.97 -1.17 28.70
CA PRO A 42 -20.26 -1.23 28.05
C PRO A 42 -20.15 -2.07 26.77
N GLN A 43 -21.00 -3.06 26.62
CA GLN A 43 -21.10 -3.76 25.35
C GLN A 43 -21.57 -2.78 24.28
N VAL A 44 -20.78 -2.59 23.23
CA VAL A 44 -21.16 -1.79 22.07
C VAL A 44 -22.19 -2.59 21.27
N PRO A 45 -23.45 -2.12 21.12
CA PRO A 45 -24.46 -2.86 20.37
C PRO A 45 -24.01 -3.03 18.91
N ALA A 46 -24.39 -4.13 18.29
CA ALA A 46 -24.18 -4.34 16.86
C ALA A 46 -24.83 -3.18 16.07
N PRO A 47 -24.16 -2.64 15.05
CA PRO A 47 -24.74 -1.59 14.23
C PRO A 47 -25.97 -2.15 13.49
N LEU A 48 -27.08 -1.39 13.51
CA LEU A 48 -28.25 -1.68 12.71
C LEU A 48 -27.89 -1.70 11.23
N THR A 49 -28.51 -2.59 10.45
CA THR A 49 -28.38 -2.57 8.99
C THR A 49 -29.21 -1.42 8.40
N VAL A 50 -28.95 -1.08 7.14
CA VAL A 50 -29.76 -0.08 6.43
C VAL A 50 -31.23 -0.57 6.27
N TYR A 51 -31.44 -1.87 6.26
CA TYR A 51 -32.77 -2.49 6.21
C TYR A 51 -33.53 -2.32 7.54
N ASP A 52 -32.85 -2.42 8.68
CA ASP A 52 -33.47 -2.18 10.00
C ASP A 52 -33.90 -0.70 10.16
N ALA A 53 -33.27 0.21 9.44
CA ALA A 53 -33.60 1.63 9.42
C ALA A 53 -34.70 1.97 8.39
N SER A 54 -35.14 1.01 7.56
CA SER A 54 -36.16 1.20 6.53
C SER A 54 -37.53 1.48 7.14
N GLN A 55 -38.21 2.45 6.56
CA GLN A 55 -39.63 2.73 6.92
C GLN A 55 -40.45 3.01 5.66
N PRO A 56 -41.64 2.39 5.52
CA PRO A 56 -42.48 2.57 4.36
C PRO A 56 -42.75 4.05 4.02
N GLY A 57 -42.64 4.41 2.75
CA GLY A 57 -42.87 5.75 2.26
C GLY A 57 -41.68 6.72 2.38
N ARG A 58 -40.61 6.36 3.07
CA ARG A 58 -39.37 7.19 3.07
C ARG A 58 -38.66 7.09 1.73
N ARG A 59 -38.19 8.23 1.24
CA ARG A 59 -37.51 8.33 -0.04
C ARG A 59 -36.20 9.11 0.11
N GLY A 60 -35.17 8.62 -0.53
CA GLY A 60 -33.90 9.33 -0.73
C GLY A 60 -33.93 10.25 -1.95
N VAL A 61 -32.81 10.33 -2.66
CA VAL A 61 -32.69 11.10 -3.90
C VAL A 61 -33.53 10.45 -5.01
N ARG A 62 -34.29 11.28 -5.73
CA ARG A 62 -34.95 10.83 -6.96
C ARG A 62 -33.99 11.02 -8.12
N PRO A 63 -33.69 9.97 -8.90
CA PRO A 63 -32.96 10.18 -10.14
C PRO A 63 -33.77 11.08 -11.07
N PRO A 64 -33.13 11.90 -11.93
CA PRO A 64 -33.84 12.65 -12.95
C PRO A 64 -34.56 11.69 -13.90
N PRO A 65 -35.62 12.17 -14.60
CA PRO A 65 -36.28 11.40 -15.64
C PRO A 65 -35.28 10.92 -16.68
N ALA A 66 -35.44 9.70 -17.16
CA ALA A 66 -34.51 9.09 -18.12
C ALA A 66 -34.43 9.84 -19.47
N GLY A 67 -35.40 10.72 -19.77
CA GLY A 67 -35.44 11.48 -21.03
C GLY A 67 -35.71 10.62 -22.29
N VAL A 68 -36.04 9.35 -22.09
CA VAL A 68 -36.41 8.39 -23.14
C VAL A 68 -37.79 7.81 -22.80
N PRO A 69 -38.55 7.28 -23.80
CA PRO A 69 -39.83 6.64 -23.54
C PRO A 69 -39.69 5.50 -22.54
N GLU A 70 -40.60 5.44 -21.58
CA GLU A 70 -40.67 4.31 -20.66
C GLU A 70 -41.06 3.04 -21.42
N VAL A 71 -40.34 1.97 -21.17
CA VAL A 71 -40.61 0.63 -21.70
C VAL A 71 -40.97 -0.28 -20.54
N ASP A 72 -42.09 -1.01 -20.69
CA ASP A 72 -42.47 -2.00 -19.69
C ASP A 72 -41.35 -3.06 -19.53
N PRO A 73 -40.77 -3.22 -18.31
CA PRO A 73 -39.76 -4.23 -18.06
C PRO A 73 -40.15 -5.66 -18.45
N GLN A 74 -41.43 -5.99 -18.36
CA GLN A 74 -41.94 -7.32 -18.75
C GLN A 74 -41.82 -7.55 -20.26
N ILE A 75 -42.04 -6.49 -21.05
CA ILE A 75 -41.88 -6.52 -22.52
C ILE A 75 -40.40 -6.56 -22.87
N ALA A 76 -39.57 -5.69 -22.26
CA ALA A 76 -38.18 -5.57 -22.57
C ALA A 76 -37.34 -6.78 -22.16
N LEU A 77 -37.60 -7.37 -21.00
CA LEU A 77 -36.81 -8.42 -20.37
C LEU A 77 -37.46 -9.81 -20.42
N GLY A 78 -38.74 -9.89 -20.73
CA GLY A 78 -39.49 -11.16 -20.81
C GLY A 78 -39.32 -12.00 -19.52
N ARG A 79 -38.82 -13.23 -19.69
CA ARG A 79 -38.59 -14.15 -18.56
C ARG A 79 -37.54 -13.69 -17.55
N ALA A 80 -36.69 -12.74 -17.92
CA ALA A 80 -35.66 -12.17 -17.03
C ALA A 80 -36.20 -11.02 -16.16
N ALA A 81 -37.42 -10.53 -16.45
CA ALA A 81 -38.06 -9.51 -15.62
C ALA A 81 -38.45 -10.11 -14.25
N ARG A 82 -38.22 -9.33 -13.20
CA ARG A 82 -38.65 -9.70 -11.85
C ARG A 82 -40.17 -9.63 -11.79
N LYS A 83 -40.79 -10.59 -11.12
CA LYS A 83 -42.24 -10.58 -10.83
C LYS A 83 -42.59 -9.54 -9.76
N GLU A 84 -41.73 -9.43 -8.75
CA GLU A 84 -41.87 -8.48 -7.66
C GLU A 84 -40.68 -7.50 -7.68
N PRO A 85 -40.87 -6.24 -7.30
CA PRO A 85 -39.78 -5.28 -7.11
C PRO A 85 -38.73 -5.82 -6.14
N ALA A 86 -37.49 -5.41 -6.30
CA ALA A 86 -36.45 -5.70 -5.31
C ALA A 86 -36.85 -5.08 -3.96
N ALA A 87 -36.70 -5.85 -2.88
CA ALA A 87 -36.92 -5.37 -1.51
C ALA A 87 -35.75 -4.43 -1.11
N LEU A 88 -35.78 -3.21 -1.62
CA LEU A 88 -34.78 -2.17 -1.27
C LEU A 88 -35.24 -1.42 -0.02
N PRO A 89 -34.29 -0.94 0.82
CA PRO A 89 -34.65 -0.18 2.00
C PRO A 89 -35.24 1.20 1.63
N GLU A 90 -36.36 1.53 2.23
CA GLU A 90 -36.95 2.87 2.11
C GLU A 90 -36.39 3.77 3.21
N ILE A 91 -35.40 4.60 2.86
CA ILE A 91 -34.61 5.42 3.79
C ILE A 91 -34.37 6.81 3.21
N GLY A 92 -34.34 7.83 4.05
CA GLY A 92 -34.00 9.19 3.67
C GLY A 92 -32.50 9.36 3.43
N GLU A 93 -32.12 10.33 2.57
CA GLU A 93 -30.71 10.60 2.25
C GLU A 93 -29.87 10.89 3.50
N LEU A 94 -30.38 11.71 4.42
CA LEU A 94 -29.68 12.03 5.67
C LEU A 94 -29.46 10.81 6.55
N ASP A 95 -30.45 9.94 6.64
CA ASP A 95 -30.35 8.71 7.45
C ASP A 95 -29.36 7.72 6.81
N ALA A 96 -29.34 7.63 5.49
CA ALA A 96 -28.32 6.85 4.76
C ALA A 96 -26.91 7.40 5.02
N MET A 97 -26.71 8.71 4.90
CA MET A 97 -25.43 9.37 5.19
C MET A 97 -24.97 9.09 6.64
N ARG A 98 -25.87 9.25 7.61
CA ARG A 98 -25.57 8.97 9.02
C ARG A 98 -25.25 7.50 9.27
N HIS A 99 -25.96 6.59 8.60
CA HIS A 99 -25.72 5.15 8.69
C HIS A 99 -24.28 4.81 8.23
N TYR A 100 -23.92 5.19 7.03
CA TYR A 100 -22.59 4.89 6.48
C TYR A 100 -21.47 5.65 7.20
N THR A 101 -21.70 6.88 7.67
CA THR A 101 -20.73 7.61 8.50
C THR A 101 -20.45 6.88 9.82
N ARG A 102 -21.50 6.35 10.48
CA ARG A 102 -21.32 5.53 11.69
C ARG A 102 -20.57 4.24 11.39
N LEU A 103 -20.90 3.54 10.31
CA LEU A 103 -20.17 2.34 9.91
C LEU A 103 -18.69 2.63 9.64
N SER A 104 -18.40 3.71 8.93
CA SER A 104 -17.01 4.10 8.64
C SER A 104 -16.21 4.39 9.91
N SER A 105 -16.85 4.97 10.94
CA SER A 105 -16.20 5.25 12.22
C SER A 105 -15.88 4.01 13.05
N LEU A 106 -16.48 2.87 12.75
CA LEU A 106 -16.17 1.58 13.38
C LEU A 106 -14.89 0.94 12.81
N ASN A 107 -14.48 1.35 11.61
CA ASN A 107 -13.24 0.90 10.99
C ASN A 107 -12.06 1.80 11.37
N PHE A 108 -10.87 1.23 11.24
CA PHE A 108 -9.63 2.00 11.26
C PHE A 108 -9.36 2.62 9.89
N SER A 109 -8.88 3.87 9.92
CA SER A 109 -8.31 4.53 8.75
C SER A 109 -7.10 5.34 9.19
N ILE A 110 -6.20 5.61 8.26
CA ILE A 110 -5.03 6.45 8.51
C ILE A 110 -5.39 7.86 9.00
N ALA A 111 -6.61 8.33 8.71
CA ALA A 111 -7.08 9.65 9.11
C ALA A 111 -7.59 9.70 10.56
N ASN A 112 -7.92 8.56 11.19
CA ASN A 112 -8.53 8.52 12.52
C ASN A 112 -7.73 7.72 13.56
N ALA A 113 -6.71 6.96 13.14
CA ALA A 113 -5.94 6.13 14.04
C ALA A 113 -4.55 5.83 13.49
N PHE A 114 -3.61 5.52 14.38
CA PHE A 114 -2.33 4.95 14.00
C PHE A 114 -2.54 3.57 13.34
N TYR A 115 -1.92 3.39 12.19
CA TYR A 115 -2.12 2.23 11.34
C TYR A 115 -0.78 1.56 10.98
N PRO A 116 -0.10 0.92 11.95
CA PRO A 116 1.27 0.41 11.79
C PRO A 116 1.33 -0.95 11.09
N LEU A 117 0.58 -1.13 10.01
CA LEU A 117 0.51 -2.41 9.31
C LEU A 117 1.80 -2.69 8.54
N GLY A 118 2.63 -3.58 9.06
CA GLY A 118 3.90 -3.95 8.44
C GLY A 118 3.72 -4.57 7.05
N SER A 119 4.69 -4.35 6.19
CA SER A 119 4.71 -4.74 4.77
C SER A 119 3.61 -4.09 3.91
N CYS A 120 2.92 -3.07 4.39
CA CYS A 120 1.80 -2.44 3.70
C CYS A 120 1.83 -0.90 3.69
N THR A 121 2.89 -0.27 4.10
CA THR A 121 3.14 1.20 4.10
C THR A 121 1.85 2.05 4.16
N MET A 122 1.14 1.97 5.30
CA MET A 122 -0.11 2.71 5.52
C MET A 122 0.20 4.15 5.90
N LYS A 123 0.51 5.00 4.93
CA LYS A 123 0.81 6.40 5.17
C LYS A 123 -0.31 7.33 4.74
N TYR A 124 -0.32 8.54 5.29
CA TYR A 124 -1.28 9.57 4.94
C TYR A 124 -1.21 9.92 3.45
N ASN A 125 -2.36 9.97 2.81
CA ASN A 125 -2.51 10.45 1.43
C ASN A 125 -2.83 11.96 1.46
N PRO A 126 -1.90 12.84 1.03
CA PRO A 126 -2.12 14.28 1.05
C PRO A 126 -3.37 14.71 0.28
N LEU A 127 -4.17 15.62 0.84
CA LEU A 127 -5.41 16.11 0.22
C LEU A 127 -5.19 16.70 -1.17
N ILE A 128 -4.03 17.27 -1.45
CA ILE A 128 -3.68 17.78 -2.78
C ILE A 128 -3.70 16.69 -3.85
N ASN A 129 -3.38 15.44 -3.48
CA ASN A 129 -3.43 14.31 -4.40
C ASN A 129 -4.86 14.03 -4.85
N GLU A 130 -5.81 14.08 -3.90
CA GLU A 130 -7.24 13.89 -4.19
C GLU A 130 -7.80 15.06 -5.02
N ALA A 131 -7.45 16.29 -4.64
CA ALA A 131 -7.88 17.49 -5.39
C ALA A 131 -7.39 17.44 -6.85
N ALA A 132 -6.14 17.02 -7.07
CA ALA A 132 -5.59 16.87 -8.43
C ALA A 132 -6.31 15.75 -9.21
N ALA A 133 -6.56 14.59 -8.58
CA ALA A 133 -7.25 13.49 -9.23
C ALA A 133 -8.72 13.80 -9.57
N ALA A 134 -9.35 14.74 -8.85
CA ALA A 134 -10.72 15.19 -9.07
C ALA A 134 -10.84 16.29 -10.13
N LEU A 135 -9.73 16.84 -10.66
CA LEU A 135 -9.79 17.85 -11.71
C LEU A 135 -10.53 17.29 -12.95
N PRO A 136 -11.52 18.03 -13.50
CA PRO A 136 -12.31 17.55 -14.65
C PRO A 136 -11.46 17.14 -15.85
N GLY A 137 -10.38 17.87 -16.12
CA GLY A 137 -9.44 17.56 -17.21
C GLY A 137 -8.64 16.26 -17.03
N LEU A 138 -8.69 15.65 -15.84
CA LEU A 138 -8.04 14.36 -15.54
C LEU A 138 -9.06 13.27 -15.19
N GLY A 139 -10.06 13.60 -14.36
CA GLY A 139 -11.05 12.63 -13.87
C GLY A 139 -12.17 12.32 -14.87
N ALA A 140 -12.49 13.21 -15.79
CA ALA A 140 -13.57 13.05 -16.77
C ALA A 140 -13.12 12.47 -18.12
N LEU A 141 -11.87 12.05 -18.26
CA LEU A 141 -11.36 11.42 -19.48
C LEU A 141 -11.84 9.97 -19.60
N HIS A 142 -12.24 9.58 -20.80
CA HIS A 142 -12.56 8.19 -21.11
C HIS A 142 -11.33 7.49 -21.72
N PRO A 143 -10.98 6.26 -21.29
CA PRO A 143 -9.76 5.57 -21.75
C PRO A 143 -9.75 5.19 -23.24
N MET A 144 -10.87 5.31 -23.94
CA MET A 144 -10.98 5.06 -25.38
C MET A 144 -10.93 6.35 -26.23
N GLN A 145 -10.69 7.51 -25.61
CA GLN A 145 -10.45 8.75 -26.35
C GLN A 145 -9.18 8.64 -27.21
N THR A 146 -9.16 9.41 -28.29
CA THR A 146 -7.97 9.45 -29.17
C THR A 146 -6.82 10.21 -28.49
N ASP A 147 -5.60 9.93 -28.92
CA ASP A 147 -4.39 10.57 -28.37
C ASP A 147 -4.49 12.11 -28.39
N ASP A 148 -5.10 12.69 -29.46
CA ASP A 148 -5.25 14.13 -29.59
C ASP A 148 -6.16 14.76 -28.51
N GLN A 149 -7.11 14.00 -27.99
CA GLN A 149 -8.05 14.43 -26.97
C GLN A 149 -7.52 14.29 -25.54
N CYS A 150 -6.44 13.51 -25.33
CA CYS A 150 -5.92 13.18 -24.01
C CYS A 150 -4.42 13.45 -23.83
N GLN A 151 -3.86 14.40 -24.61
CA GLN A 151 -2.43 14.72 -24.59
C GLN A 151 -1.87 15.00 -23.19
N GLY A 152 -2.61 15.74 -22.34
CA GLY A 152 -2.18 16.03 -20.97
C GLY A 152 -2.07 14.76 -20.09
N MET A 153 -2.99 13.81 -20.24
CA MET A 153 -2.94 12.54 -19.52
C MET A 153 -1.78 11.66 -20.03
N LEU A 154 -1.55 11.61 -21.33
CA LEU A 154 -0.44 10.86 -21.92
C LEU A 154 0.90 11.47 -21.51
N GLU A 155 1.02 12.81 -21.47
CA GLU A 155 2.20 13.48 -20.92
C GLU A 155 2.42 13.11 -19.45
N LEU A 156 1.36 13.12 -18.63
CA LEU A 156 1.44 12.74 -17.22
C LEU A 156 1.96 11.29 -17.07
N PHE A 157 1.43 10.34 -17.84
CA PHE A 157 1.90 8.95 -17.84
C PHE A 157 3.37 8.86 -18.21
N TRP A 158 3.77 9.51 -19.31
CA TRP A 158 5.17 9.55 -19.72
C TRP A 158 6.08 10.12 -18.61
N ARG A 159 5.67 11.21 -17.95
CA ARG A 159 6.44 11.81 -16.84
C ARG A 159 6.54 10.87 -15.64
N VAL A 160 5.46 10.15 -15.29
CA VAL A 160 5.50 9.14 -14.21
C VAL A 160 6.50 8.03 -14.56
N GLU A 161 6.50 7.55 -15.81
CA GLU A 161 7.50 6.56 -16.27
C GLU A 161 8.94 7.08 -16.11
N GLN A 162 9.20 8.34 -16.52
CA GLN A 162 10.54 8.94 -16.37
C GLN A 162 10.96 9.04 -14.90
N TRP A 163 10.05 9.41 -14.01
CA TRP A 163 10.38 9.54 -12.58
C TRP A 163 10.55 8.19 -11.91
N LEU A 164 9.75 7.20 -12.24
CA LEU A 164 9.95 5.84 -11.76
C LEU A 164 11.27 5.24 -12.26
N SER A 165 11.64 5.54 -13.50
CA SER A 165 12.95 5.20 -14.04
C SER A 165 14.08 5.86 -13.22
N ALA A 166 13.96 7.15 -12.94
CA ALA A 166 14.98 7.89 -12.19
C ALA A 166 15.19 7.34 -10.77
N VAL A 167 14.10 7.00 -10.06
CA VAL A 167 14.21 6.48 -8.67
C VAL A 167 14.65 5.03 -8.59
N SER A 168 14.44 4.23 -9.65
CA SER A 168 14.88 2.83 -9.71
C SER A 168 16.25 2.62 -10.34
N GLY A 169 16.69 3.55 -11.20
CA GLY A 169 17.87 3.34 -12.05
C GLY A 169 17.63 2.36 -13.20
N LEU A 170 16.39 1.99 -13.47
CA LEU A 170 15.99 1.10 -14.57
C LEU A 170 15.29 1.93 -15.66
N PRO A 171 15.83 1.96 -16.90
CA PRO A 171 15.47 3.01 -17.87
C PRO A 171 14.10 2.85 -18.53
N PHE A 172 13.47 1.67 -18.47
CA PHE A 172 12.21 1.42 -19.16
C PHE A 172 11.13 0.98 -18.20
N VAL A 173 9.98 1.63 -18.26
CA VAL A 173 8.87 1.44 -17.32
C VAL A 173 7.60 1.08 -18.06
N SER A 174 6.73 0.29 -17.45
CA SER A 174 5.36 0.04 -17.88
C SER A 174 4.38 0.28 -16.75
N LEU A 175 3.36 1.09 -16.99
CA LEU A 175 2.32 1.44 -16.02
C LEU A 175 1.12 0.47 -16.02
N HIS A 176 1.16 -0.59 -16.82
CA HIS A 176 0.05 -1.51 -17.04
C HIS A 176 -0.47 -2.21 -15.77
N PRO A 177 0.41 -2.76 -14.89
CA PRO A 177 -0.07 -3.60 -13.80
C PRO A 177 -0.92 -2.84 -12.80
N ALA A 178 -2.06 -3.44 -12.41
CA ALA A 178 -3.07 -2.81 -11.57
C ALA A 178 -2.81 -2.93 -10.07
N ALA A 179 -1.85 -3.78 -9.66
CA ALA A 179 -1.52 -4.06 -8.26
C ALA A 179 -0.09 -4.61 -8.18
N GLY A 180 0.46 -4.72 -6.96
CA GLY A 180 1.78 -5.32 -6.73
C GLY A 180 1.90 -6.74 -7.29
N ALA A 181 1.02 -7.65 -6.89
CA ALA A 181 0.99 -9.02 -7.39
C ALA A 181 0.81 -9.11 -8.92
N HIS A 182 0.08 -8.17 -9.52
CA HIS A 182 -0.02 -8.06 -10.97
C HIS A 182 1.29 -7.57 -11.60
N GLY A 183 2.03 -6.70 -10.90
CA GLY A 183 3.40 -6.30 -11.26
C GLY A 183 4.37 -7.47 -11.19
N GLU A 184 4.29 -8.27 -10.11
CA GLU A 184 5.07 -9.50 -9.97
C GLU A 184 4.85 -10.42 -11.18
N LEU A 185 3.61 -10.77 -11.47
CA LEU A 185 3.27 -11.65 -12.60
C LEU A 185 3.75 -11.06 -13.93
N THR A 186 3.51 -9.77 -14.18
CA THR A 186 3.92 -9.10 -15.42
C THR A 186 5.43 -9.16 -15.61
N ALA A 187 6.20 -8.87 -14.56
CA ALA A 187 7.66 -8.91 -14.60
C ALA A 187 8.18 -10.33 -14.87
N LEU A 188 7.62 -11.33 -14.22
CA LEU A 188 7.98 -12.73 -14.44
C LEU A 188 7.61 -13.21 -15.85
N MET A 189 6.48 -12.77 -16.41
CA MET A 189 6.14 -13.05 -17.82
C MET A 189 7.11 -12.39 -18.80
N VAL A 190 7.58 -11.17 -18.52
CA VAL A 190 8.65 -10.51 -19.30
C VAL A 190 9.94 -11.32 -19.23
N MET A 191 10.35 -11.74 -18.03
CA MET A 191 11.51 -12.61 -17.84
C MET A 191 11.37 -13.93 -18.61
N ARG A 192 10.21 -14.59 -18.50
CA ARG A 192 9.94 -15.86 -19.20
C ARG A 192 10.07 -15.71 -20.70
N LYS A 193 9.44 -14.67 -21.28
CA LYS A 193 9.49 -14.39 -22.71
C LYS A 193 10.92 -14.12 -23.20
N TYR A 194 11.68 -13.33 -22.43
CA TYR A 194 13.09 -13.07 -22.72
C TYR A 194 13.92 -14.38 -22.73
N LEU A 195 13.78 -15.19 -21.66
CA LEU A 195 14.53 -16.44 -21.54
C LEU A 195 14.18 -17.44 -22.66
N ASP A 196 12.92 -17.53 -23.06
CA ASP A 196 12.48 -18.40 -24.15
C ASP A 196 13.15 -18.04 -25.49
N GLU A 197 13.32 -16.74 -25.77
CA GLU A 197 13.96 -16.27 -26.99
C GLU A 197 15.50 -16.41 -26.99
N HIS A 198 16.11 -16.44 -25.78
CA HIS A 198 17.57 -16.52 -25.62
C HIS A 198 18.06 -17.92 -25.23
N GLY A 199 17.34 -18.96 -25.66
CA GLY A 199 17.73 -20.36 -25.47
C GLY A 199 17.52 -20.90 -24.04
N GLY A 200 16.86 -20.10 -23.18
CA GLY A 200 16.68 -20.40 -21.76
C GLY A 200 15.43 -21.19 -21.38
N ARG A 201 14.76 -21.90 -22.28
CA ARG A 201 13.56 -22.72 -21.95
C ARG A 201 13.79 -23.73 -20.82
N LYS A 202 15.02 -24.24 -20.70
CA LYS A 202 15.43 -25.15 -19.62
C LYS A 202 15.61 -24.40 -18.27
N LYS A 203 15.75 -23.07 -18.30
CA LYS A 203 15.85 -22.25 -17.10
C LYS A 203 14.46 -22.02 -16.54
N SER A 204 14.12 -22.77 -15.51
CA SER A 204 12.78 -22.80 -14.93
C SER A 204 12.74 -22.47 -13.42
N VAL A 205 13.90 -22.39 -12.77
CA VAL A 205 13.99 -22.21 -11.33
C VAL A 205 14.22 -20.74 -10.96
N ILE A 206 13.33 -20.19 -10.15
CA ILE A 206 13.53 -18.90 -9.47
C ILE A 206 13.94 -19.17 -8.02
N LEU A 207 15.07 -18.61 -7.61
CA LEU A 207 15.52 -18.61 -6.23
C LEU A 207 14.73 -17.60 -5.44
N ILE A 208 14.24 -17.96 -4.24
CA ILE A 208 13.41 -17.08 -3.39
C ILE A 208 13.87 -17.21 -1.95
N PRO A 209 14.20 -16.11 -1.23
CA PRO A 209 14.50 -16.14 0.20
C PRO A 209 13.29 -16.62 1.04
N ASP A 210 13.54 -17.33 2.13
CA ASP A 210 12.54 -17.80 3.10
C ASP A 210 11.80 -16.66 3.83
N SER A 211 12.35 -15.45 3.77
CA SER A 211 11.71 -14.21 4.24
C SER A 211 10.80 -13.55 3.20
N ALA A 212 10.65 -14.12 2.00
CA ALA A 212 9.87 -13.51 0.93
C ALA A 212 8.37 -13.45 1.24
N HIS A 213 7.66 -12.52 0.60
CA HIS A 213 6.20 -12.45 0.67
C HIS A 213 5.56 -13.66 0.00
N GLY A 214 4.45 -14.16 0.56
CA GLY A 214 3.77 -15.37 0.05
C GLY A 214 3.27 -15.27 -1.40
N THR A 215 3.09 -14.07 -1.94
CA THR A 215 2.70 -13.87 -3.36
C THR A 215 3.83 -14.15 -4.33
N ASN A 216 5.10 -14.05 -3.89
CA ASN A 216 6.25 -14.24 -4.77
C ASN A 216 6.32 -15.67 -5.36
N PRO A 217 6.28 -16.76 -4.57
CA PRO A 217 6.24 -18.11 -5.12
C PRO A 217 4.97 -18.38 -5.94
N ALA A 218 3.82 -17.82 -5.56
CA ALA A 218 2.58 -17.98 -6.30
C ALA A 218 2.68 -17.34 -7.71
N SER A 219 3.20 -16.12 -7.80
CA SER A 219 3.44 -15.44 -9.07
C SER A 219 4.42 -16.21 -9.98
N CYS A 220 5.48 -16.79 -9.40
CA CYS A 220 6.42 -17.65 -10.13
C CYS A 220 5.71 -18.85 -10.75
N THR A 221 4.88 -19.55 -9.97
CA THR A 221 4.13 -20.72 -10.45
C THR A 221 3.18 -20.35 -11.59
N ILE A 222 2.45 -19.25 -11.48
CA ILE A 222 1.54 -18.77 -12.55
C ILE A 222 2.32 -18.42 -13.82
N ALA A 223 3.52 -17.85 -13.68
CA ALA A 223 4.39 -17.52 -14.82
C ALA A 223 5.14 -18.74 -15.43
N GLY A 224 4.90 -19.94 -14.92
CA GLY A 224 5.49 -21.19 -15.42
C GLY A 224 6.91 -21.46 -14.89
N PHE A 225 7.29 -20.87 -13.77
CA PHE A 225 8.54 -21.17 -13.05
C PHE A 225 8.29 -22.08 -11.86
N THR A 226 9.31 -22.82 -11.46
CA THR A 226 9.40 -23.47 -10.15
C THR A 226 10.22 -22.61 -9.20
N THR A 227 10.05 -22.80 -7.91
CA THR A 227 10.78 -22.03 -6.90
C THR A 227 11.74 -22.92 -6.12
N ARG A 228 12.89 -22.35 -5.74
CA ARG A 228 13.85 -22.98 -4.83
C ARG A 228 14.15 -21.99 -3.71
N GLU A 229 13.78 -22.35 -2.49
CA GLU A 229 13.93 -21.50 -1.32
C GLU A 229 15.41 -21.33 -0.95
N LEU A 230 15.79 -20.10 -0.59
CA LEU A 230 17.08 -19.75 -0.01
C LEU A 230 16.92 -19.53 1.50
N LYS A 231 17.82 -20.09 2.27
CA LYS A 231 17.84 -19.90 3.72
C LYS A 231 18.37 -18.54 4.12
N SER A 232 17.80 -18.00 5.17
CA SER A 232 18.37 -16.86 5.88
C SER A 232 19.45 -17.32 6.86
N ASN A 233 20.53 -16.52 6.96
CA ASN A 233 21.56 -16.70 7.98
C ASN A 233 21.08 -16.14 9.35
N GLU A 234 21.95 -16.24 10.37
CA GLU A 234 21.67 -15.77 11.75
C GLU A 234 21.36 -14.26 11.84
N ARG A 235 21.65 -13.50 10.79
CA ARG A 235 21.39 -12.07 10.70
C ARG A 235 20.13 -11.72 9.87
N GLY A 236 19.38 -12.72 9.41
CA GLY A 236 18.17 -12.51 8.60
C GLY A 236 18.46 -12.08 7.16
N ARG A 237 19.67 -12.29 6.65
CA ARG A 237 20.08 -12.06 5.26
C ARG A 237 20.22 -13.38 4.54
N ILE A 238 20.31 -13.35 3.22
CA ILE A 238 20.57 -14.57 2.44
C ILE A 238 21.87 -15.23 2.91
N ASP A 239 21.81 -16.52 3.16
CA ASP A 239 22.98 -17.35 3.40
C ASP A 239 23.73 -17.53 2.07
N MET A 240 24.95 -17.02 2.00
CA MET A 240 25.73 -17.01 0.76
C MET A 240 26.24 -18.40 0.35
N ASP A 241 26.45 -19.29 1.31
CA ASP A 241 26.87 -20.65 1.03
C ASP A 241 25.66 -21.46 0.51
N ASP A 242 24.49 -21.29 1.09
CA ASP A 242 23.23 -21.86 0.61
C ASP A 242 22.89 -21.34 -0.80
N LEU A 243 23.09 -20.05 -1.07
CA LEU A 243 22.92 -19.47 -2.41
C LEU A 243 23.85 -20.13 -3.42
N ALA A 244 25.14 -20.23 -3.10
CA ALA A 244 26.11 -20.84 -4.01
C ALA A 244 25.80 -22.33 -4.28
N ALA A 245 25.43 -23.08 -3.24
CA ALA A 245 25.03 -24.49 -3.36
C ALA A 245 23.77 -24.65 -4.23
N LYS A 246 22.79 -23.75 -4.10
CA LYS A 246 21.52 -23.82 -4.84
C LYS A 246 21.61 -23.29 -6.26
N ILE A 247 22.54 -22.42 -6.57
CA ILE A 247 22.89 -22.07 -7.96
C ILE A 247 23.54 -23.27 -8.65
N GLY A 248 24.46 -23.97 -7.98
CA GLY A 248 25.14 -25.14 -8.53
C GLY A 248 25.83 -24.83 -9.88
N ASP A 249 25.54 -25.61 -10.91
CA ASP A 249 26.05 -25.39 -12.26
C ASP A 249 25.25 -24.32 -13.06
N GLY A 250 24.21 -23.77 -12.49
CA GLY A 250 23.40 -22.68 -13.01
C GLY A 250 22.51 -23.01 -14.23
N LYS A 251 22.49 -24.27 -14.67
CA LYS A 251 21.79 -24.63 -15.92
C LYS A 251 20.28 -24.47 -15.87
N ASP A 252 19.67 -24.68 -14.71
CA ASP A 252 18.23 -24.59 -14.50
C ASP A 252 17.79 -23.25 -13.90
N ILE A 253 18.74 -22.38 -13.49
CA ILE A 253 18.45 -21.11 -12.82
C ILE A 253 17.93 -20.08 -13.82
N ALA A 254 16.65 -19.73 -13.71
CA ALA A 254 16.02 -18.64 -14.42
C ALA A 254 16.34 -17.28 -13.81
N GLY A 255 16.46 -17.22 -12.48
CA GLY A 255 16.81 -16.01 -11.77
C GLY A 255 16.61 -16.09 -10.26
N LEU A 256 16.67 -14.92 -9.65
CA LEU A 256 16.38 -14.67 -8.24
C LEU A 256 15.23 -13.67 -8.12
N MET A 257 14.30 -13.90 -7.22
CA MET A 257 13.29 -12.93 -6.81
C MET A 257 13.52 -12.54 -5.36
N ILE A 258 13.87 -11.28 -5.11
CA ILE A 258 14.26 -10.77 -3.82
C ILE A 258 13.48 -9.49 -3.46
N THR A 259 13.12 -9.34 -2.20
CA THR A 259 12.63 -8.07 -1.62
C THR A 259 13.80 -7.38 -0.90
N ASN A 260 14.14 -6.15 -1.26
CA ASN A 260 15.23 -5.44 -0.61
C ASN A 260 14.89 -3.95 -0.37
N PRO A 261 14.74 -3.50 0.89
CA PRO A 261 14.90 -4.26 2.14
C PRO A 261 13.91 -5.42 2.26
N SER A 262 14.31 -6.46 2.99
CA SER A 262 13.46 -7.65 3.20
C SER A 262 12.25 -7.33 4.09
N THR A 263 11.32 -8.26 4.21
CA THR A 263 10.17 -8.20 5.13
C THR A 263 10.57 -8.20 6.62
N LEU A 264 11.84 -8.31 6.92
CA LEU A 264 12.41 -8.13 8.26
C LEU A 264 12.84 -6.68 8.53
N GLY A 265 12.68 -5.78 7.56
CA GLY A 265 13.23 -4.43 7.61
C GLY A 265 14.74 -4.37 7.38
N ILE A 266 15.38 -5.44 6.94
CA ILE A 266 16.84 -5.58 6.84
C ILE A 266 17.28 -5.38 5.38
N PHE A 267 18.29 -4.53 5.15
CA PHE A 267 18.89 -4.37 3.83
C PHE A 267 19.92 -5.47 3.55
N GLU A 268 19.79 -6.14 2.39
CA GLU A 268 20.75 -7.13 1.95
C GLU A 268 22.04 -6.46 1.46
N ARG A 269 23.06 -6.49 2.29
CA ARG A 269 24.34 -5.82 2.00
C ARG A 269 25.15 -6.49 0.89
N ASN A 270 24.93 -7.79 0.70
CA ASN A 270 25.63 -8.57 -0.32
C ASN A 270 24.93 -8.50 -1.68
N ILE A 271 23.94 -7.62 -1.84
CA ILE A 271 23.08 -7.59 -3.04
C ILE A 271 23.86 -7.56 -4.36
N ARG A 272 24.94 -6.78 -4.46
CA ARG A 272 25.78 -6.76 -5.66
C ARG A 272 26.39 -8.12 -5.96
N ARG A 273 26.97 -8.76 -4.95
CA ARG A 273 27.56 -10.08 -5.10
C ARG A 273 26.51 -11.15 -5.44
N ILE A 274 25.34 -11.05 -4.87
CA ILE A 274 24.19 -11.91 -5.20
C ILE A 274 23.79 -11.74 -6.67
N CYS A 275 23.65 -10.50 -7.15
CA CYS A 275 23.37 -10.22 -8.56
C CYS A 275 24.46 -10.80 -9.48
N GLU A 276 25.73 -10.59 -9.15
CA GLU A 276 26.86 -11.16 -9.94
C GLU A 276 26.78 -12.68 -10.06
N LEU A 277 26.49 -13.39 -8.97
CA LEU A 277 26.38 -14.85 -8.96
C LEU A 277 25.20 -15.35 -9.82
N VAL A 278 24.06 -14.68 -9.74
CA VAL A 278 22.88 -15.00 -10.54
C VAL A 278 23.14 -14.72 -12.02
N HIS A 279 23.78 -13.59 -12.35
CA HIS A 279 24.15 -13.25 -13.72
C HIS A 279 25.20 -14.20 -14.29
N ALA A 280 26.17 -14.63 -13.50
CA ALA A 280 27.15 -15.64 -13.91
C ALA A 280 26.48 -16.96 -14.32
N ALA A 281 25.37 -17.30 -13.69
CA ALA A 281 24.50 -18.42 -14.09
C ALA A 281 23.58 -18.07 -15.27
N SER A 282 23.73 -16.90 -15.92
CA SER A 282 22.82 -16.37 -16.94
C SER A 282 21.36 -16.33 -16.49
N GLY A 283 21.11 -16.13 -15.21
CA GLY A 283 19.81 -15.84 -14.60
C GLY A 283 19.54 -14.32 -14.57
N LEU A 284 18.31 -13.95 -14.27
CA LEU A 284 17.88 -12.56 -14.13
C LEU A 284 17.56 -12.25 -12.66
N VAL A 285 17.79 -11.01 -12.24
CA VAL A 285 17.48 -10.56 -10.89
C VAL A 285 16.21 -9.71 -10.91
N TYR A 286 15.19 -10.24 -10.26
CA TYR A 286 13.93 -9.54 -9.99
C TYR A 286 13.92 -9.00 -8.56
N MET A 287 13.60 -7.71 -8.40
CA MET A 287 13.41 -7.10 -7.09
C MET A 287 11.95 -6.74 -6.85
N ASP A 288 11.37 -7.26 -5.77
CA ASP A 288 10.11 -6.80 -5.23
C ASP A 288 10.31 -5.39 -4.62
N GLY A 289 9.66 -4.40 -5.20
CA GLY A 289 9.76 -3.00 -4.82
C GLY A 289 8.71 -2.57 -3.78
N ALA A 290 8.05 -3.50 -3.08
CA ALA A 290 7.08 -3.18 -2.05
C ALA A 290 7.65 -2.29 -0.95
N ASN A 291 8.92 -2.48 -0.60
CA ASN A 291 9.62 -1.78 0.46
C ASN A 291 10.46 -0.58 -0.03
N MET A 292 10.17 -0.06 -1.23
CA MET A 292 10.88 1.08 -1.83
C MET A 292 10.86 2.33 -0.95
N ASN A 293 9.87 2.48 -0.07
CA ASN A 293 9.76 3.61 0.87
C ASN A 293 11.00 3.77 1.78
N ALA A 294 11.68 2.67 2.05
CA ALA A 294 12.88 2.64 2.89
C ALA A 294 14.15 3.16 2.20
N ILE A 295 14.17 3.18 0.87
CA ILE A 295 15.38 3.49 0.07
C ILE A 295 15.15 4.58 -0.97
N LEU A 296 13.97 5.19 -0.99
CA LEU A 296 13.61 6.22 -1.97
C LEU A 296 14.57 7.41 -1.92
N GLY A 297 15.21 7.71 -3.06
CA GLY A 297 16.21 8.77 -3.15
C GLY A 297 17.54 8.47 -2.44
N ARG A 298 17.73 7.27 -1.89
CA ARG A 298 18.97 6.81 -1.20
C ARG A 298 19.70 5.72 -1.95
N ALA A 299 18.97 4.77 -2.52
CA ALA A 299 19.56 3.72 -3.34
C ALA A 299 18.65 3.42 -4.54
N ARG A 300 19.26 3.10 -5.68
CA ARG A 300 18.55 2.74 -6.90
C ARG A 300 18.82 1.28 -7.25
N PRO A 301 17.79 0.43 -7.34
CA PRO A 301 17.95 -1.00 -7.62
C PRO A 301 18.79 -1.33 -8.86
N GLY A 302 18.64 -0.56 -9.93
CA GLY A 302 19.45 -0.73 -11.15
C GLY A 302 20.96 -0.56 -10.92
N ASP A 303 21.37 0.26 -9.95
CA ASP A 303 22.81 0.53 -9.70
C ASP A 303 23.53 -0.65 -9.01
N PHE A 304 22.79 -1.62 -8.47
CA PHE A 304 23.38 -2.81 -7.85
C PHE A 304 23.07 -4.13 -8.58
N GLY A 305 22.52 -4.06 -9.79
CA GLY A 305 22.42 -5.22 -10.68
C GLY A 305 21.03 -5.84 -10.77
N VAL A 306 19.96 -5.14 -10.39
CA VAL A 306 18.59 -5.59 -10.63
C VAL A 306 18.24 -5.43 -12.11
N ASP A 307 17.62 -6.45 -12.71
CA ASP A 307 17.19 -6.44 -14.11
C ASP A 307 15.75 -5.97 -14.29
N VAL A 308 14.90 -6.30 -13.34
CA VAL A 308 13.49 -5.95 -13.33
C VAL A 308 12.99 -5.76 -11.90
N MET A 309 12.11 -4.79 -11.71
CA MET A 309 11.39 -4.61 -10.44
C MET A 309 9.96 -4.18 -10.68
N HIS A 310 9.10 -4.39 -9.69
CA HIS A 310 7.81 -3.71 -9.63
C HIS A 310 7.79 -2.65 -8.52
N PHE A 311 6.89 -1.71 -8.65
CA PHE A 311 6.55 -0.74 -7.61
C PHE A 311 5.17 -1.04 -7.03
N ASN A 312 4.96 -0.63 -5.79
CA ASN A 312 3.63 -0.49 -5.22
C ASN A 312 3.34 1.01 -5.05
N LEU A 313 2.69 1.63 -6.06
CA LEU A 313 2.41 3.07 -6.00
C LEU A 313 1.52 3.43 -4.79
N HIS A 314 0.64 2.51 -4.40
CA HIS A 314 -0.22 2.63 -3.23
C HIS A 314 0.49 2.50 -1.88
N LYS A 315 1.81 2.21 -1.88
CA LYS A 315 2.67 2.21 -0.70
C LYS A 315 3.57 3.45 -0.71
N THR A 316 4.68 3.39 -1.44
CA THR A 316 5.73 4.43 -1.47
C THR A 316 5.21 5.80 -1.93
N PHE A 317 4.30 5.84 -2.91
CA PHE A 317 3.83 7.09 -3.53
C PHE A 317 2.44 7.52 -3.05
N SER A 318 2.04 7.04 -1.89
CA SER A 318 0.87 7.48 -1.12
C SER A 318 -0.45 7.48 -1.90
N GLN A 319 -1.21 6.40 -1.75
CA GLN A 319 -2.56 6.25 -2.32
C GLN A 319 -3.54 5.82 -1.24
N PRO A 320 -4.82 6.18 -1.32
CA PRO A 320 -5.82 5.58 -0.46
C PRO A 320 -5.95 4.09 -0.78
N HIS A 321 -6.01 3.22 0.24
CA HIS A 321 -6.13 1.77 0.04
C HIS A 321 -7.57 1.30 -0.16
N GLY A 322 -8.56 2.09 0.24
CA GLY A 322 -9.97 1.91 -0.08
C GLY A 322 -10.59 0.58 0.37
N GLY A 323 -10.02 -0.06 1.39
CA GLY A 323 -10.55 -1.35 1.89
C GLY A 323 -10.36 -2.53 0.93
N GLY A 324 -9.31 -2.54 0.13
CA GLY A 324 -9.00 -3.61 -0.82
C GLY A 324 -9.12 -3.18 -2.29
N GLY A 325 -8.86 -1.94 -2.55
CA GLY A 325 -9.11 -1.30 -3.82
C GLY A 325 -7.90 -0.72 -4.50
N PRO A 326 -7.92 0.60 -4.71
CA PRO A 326 -7.11 1.24 -5.72
C PRO A 326 -5.62 1.07 -5.47
N GLY A 327 -4.93 0.50 -6.45
CA GLY A 327 -3.50 0.34 -6.42
C GLY A 327 -2.93 0.41 -7.83
N ALA A 328 -1.62 0.29 -7.94
CA ALA A 328 -0.92 0.04 -9.19
C ALA A 328 0.44 -0.58 -8.89
N GLY A 329 0.92 -1.40 -9.80
CA GLY A 329 2.19 -2.10 -9.71
C GLY A 329 3.06 -1.92 -10.95
N PRO A 330 3.40 -0.69 -11.37
CA PRO A 330 4.31 -0.49 -12.49
C PRO A 330 5.55 -1.37 -12.39
N ILE A 331 6.09 -1.77 -13.52
CA ILE A 331 7.37 -2.46 -13.59
C ILE A 331 8.41 -1.60 -14.28
N ALA A 332 9.66 -1.70 -13.81
CA ALA A 332 10.82 -1.09 -14.45
C ALA A 332 11.84 -2.16 -14.82
N VAL A 333 12.49 -2.01 -15.98
CA VAL A 333 13.37 -3.03 -16.54
C VAL A 333 14.63 -2.44 -17.17
N THR A 334 15.67 -3.28 -17.31
CA THR A 334 16.85 -2.99 -18.12
C THR A 334 16.55 -2.95 -19.62
N GLY A 335 17.50 -2.43 -20.43
CA GLY A 335 17.36 -2.37 -21.88
C GLY A 335 17.14 -3.74 -22.56
N ALA A 336 17.71 -4.80 -22.01
CA ALA A 336 17.54 -6.16 -22.54
C ALA A 336 16.09 -6.65 -22.47
N LEU A 337 15.37 -6.24 -21.43
CA LEU A 337 13.99 -6.65 -21.19
C LEU A 337 12.95 -5.68 -21.79
N ALA A 338 13.36 -4.47 -22.17
CA ALA A 338 12.47 -3.43 -22.69
C ALA A 338 11.59 -3.84 -23.90
N PRO A 339 12.10 -4.62 -24.88
CA PRO A 339 11.28 -5.06 -26.02
C PRO A 339 10.08 -5.93 -25.65
N TYR A 340 10.11 -6.55 -24.46
CA TYR A 340 9.09 -7.49 -23.98
C TYR A 340 8.02 -6.84 -23.12
N LEU A 341 8.18 -5.55 -22.77
CA LEU A 341 7.21 -4.81 -21.97
C LEU A 341 5.80 -4.83 -22.57
N PRO A 342 4.75 -4.76 -21.74
CA PRO A 342 3.37 -4.70 -22.20
C PRO A 342 3.08 -3.53 -23.13
N VAL A 343 2.08 -3.69 -23.98
CA VAL A 343 1.48 -2.63 -24.78
C VAL A 343 0.01 -2.47 -24.40
N PRO A 344 -0.58 -1.26 -24.57
CA PRO A 344 0.01 -0.04 -25.13
C PRO A 344 1.02 0.63 -24.21
N LYS A 345 1.94 1.42 -24.76
CA LYS A 345 2.87 2.30 -24.03
C LYS A 345 2.78 3.72 -24.59
N VAL A 346 3.19 4.70 -23.81
CA VAL A 346 3.24 6.10 -24.26
C VAL A 346 4.64 6.40 -24.80
N GLU A 347 4.70 7.02 -25.98
CA GLU A 347 5.94 7.56 -26.54
C GLU A 347 5.83 9.07 -26.73
N ARG A 348 6.88 9.80 -26.34
CA ARG A 348 7.04 11.20 -26.66
C ARG A 348 7.70 11.33 -28.01
N ARG A 349 7.04 11.96 -28.98
CA ARG A 349 7.55 12.23 -30.31
C ARG A 349 7.76 13.73 -30.49
N GLU A 350 8.91 14.12 -30.99
CA GLU A 350 9.24 15.50 -31.29
C GLU A 350 9.10 15.76 -32.79
N THR A 351 8.57 16.92 -33.12
CA THR A 351 8.48 17.42 -34.48
C THR A 351 9.02 18.83 -34.50
N THR A 352 10.00 19.09 -35.37
CA THR A 352 10.52 20.44 -35.58
C THR A 352 9.73 21.11 -36.71
N GLY A 353 9.03 22.20 -36.38
CA GLY A 353 8.31 23.00 -37.37
C GLY A 353 9.26 23.73 -38.32
N LYS A 354 8.70 24.27 -39.41
CA LYS A 354 9.46 25.06 -40.37
C LYS A 354 10.08 26.33 -39.79
N ASP A 355 9.52 26.81 -38.67
CA ASP A 355 9.98 27.91 -37.83
C ASP A 355 11.10 27.53 -36.85
N GLY A 356 11.58 26.26 -36.88
CA GLY A 356 12.57 25.72 -35.94
C GLY A 356 12.03 25.40 -34.56
N LYS A 357 10.73 25.62 -34.29
CA LYS A 357 10.12 25.32 -33.00
C LYS A 357 9.91 23.81 -32.86
N VAL A 358 10.42 23.25 -31.77
CA VAL A 358 10.19 21.86 -31.39
C VAL A 358 8.88 21.74 -30.63
N THR A 359 7.98 20.93 -31.13
CA THR A 359 6.74 20.54 -30.46
C THR A 359 6.77 19.07 -30.10
N ALA A 360 6.39 18.74 -28.86
CA ALA A 360 6.27 17.36 -28.40
C ALA A 360 4.82 16.90 -28.51
N LYS A 361 4.62 15.70 -29.02
CA LYS A 361 3.32 15.00 -29.02
C LYS A 361 3.51 13.65 -28.34
N PHE A 362 2.54 13.30 -27.50
CA PHE A 362 2.52 12.02 -26.82
C PHE A 362 1.57 11.07 -27.56
N VAL A 363 2.06 9.89 -27.90
CA VAL A 363 1.32 8.94 -28.71
C VAL A 363 1.27 7.56 -28.06
N THR A 364 0.16 6.88 -28.26
CA THR A 364 -0.05 5.51 -27.77
C THR A 364 0.46 4.51 -28.79
N VAL A 365 1.44 3.71 -28.41
CA VAL A 365 1.97 2.62 -29.23
C VAL A 365 1.33 1.31 -28.79
N THR A 366 0.50 0.74 -29.67
CA THR A 366 -0.31 -0.46 -29.40
C THR A 366 0.30 -1.76 -29.89
N LYS A 367 1.37 -1.70 -30.69
CA LYS A 367 2.03 -2.86 -31.28
C LYS A 367 3.53 -2.83 -31.01
N ALA A 368 4.05 -3.93 -30.47
CA ALA A 368 5.48 -4.18 -30.35
C ALA A 368 5.72 -5.68 -30.55
N PRO A 369 6.54 -6.10 -31.56
CA PRO A 369 6.61 -7.49 -31.99
C PRO A 369 7.02 -8.50 -30.93
N LYS A 370 7.87 -8.08 -29.99
CA LYS A 370 8.37 -8.92 -28.89
C LYS A 370 7.59 -8.80 -27.60
N SER A 371 6.67 -7.83 -27.50
CA SER A 371 5.87 -7.58 -26.28
C SER A 371 5.12 -8.84 -25.82
N ILE A 372 4.97 -8.99 -24.51
CA ILE A 372 4.05 -9.98 -23.93
C ILE A 372 2.57 -9.67 -24.19
N GLY A 373 2.28 -8.55 -24.85
CA GLY A 373 0.91 -8.12 -25.15
C GLY A 373 0.27 -7.27 -24.08
N ARG A 374 -1.06 -7.29 -24.03
CA ARG A 374 -1.83 -6.53 -23.03
C ARG A 374 -1.94 -7.31 -21.73
N MET A 375 -1.63 -6.65 -20.63
CA MET A 375 -1.85 -7.21 -19.29
C MET A 375 -3.24 -6.87 -18.72
N ARG A 376 -3.91 -5.86 -19.31
CA ARG A 376 -5.26 -5.44 -18.92
C ARG A 376 -5.91 -4.60 -20.03
N GLY A 377 -7.17 -4.24 -19.89
CA GLY A 377 -7.93 -3.48 -20.90
C GLY A 377 -7.35 -2.09 -21.20
N PHE A 378 -6.82 -1.40 -20.20
CA PHE A 378 -6.31 -0.01 -20.30
C PHE A 378 -4.88 0.10 -19.79
N MET A 379 -4.26 1.28 -19.97
CA MET A 379 -2.88 1.61 -19.57
C MET A 379 -2.70 1.86 -18.07
N GLY A 380 -3.25 1.06 -17.19
CA GLY A 380 -3.08 1.26 -15.75
C GLY A 380 -4.25 2.03 -15.10
N ASN A 381 -4.10 2.34 -13.83
CA ASN A 381 -5.09 3.06 -13.03
C ASN A 381 -4.82 4.56 -13.10
N ALA A 382 -5.48 5.28 -14.01
CA ALA A 382 -5.21 6.69 -14.28
C ALA A 382 -5.23 7.56 -13.00
N GLY A 383 -6.24 7.42 -12.16
CA GLY A 383 -6.33 8.17 -10.90
C GLY A 383 -5.18 7.90 -9.93
N VAL A 384 -4.62 6.68 -9.94
CA VAL A 384 -3.42 6.35 -9.15
C VAL A 384 -2.19 7.05 -9.73
N MET A 385 -2.06 7.08 -11.06
CA MET A 385 -0.95 7.78 -11.72
C MET A 385 -0.99 9.29 -11.44
N VAL A 386 -2.18 9.90 -11.47
CA VAL A 386 -2.36 11.33 -11.12
C VAL A 386 -1.91 11.61 -9.69
N ARG A 387 -2.36 10.81 -8.72
CA ARG A 387 -1.98 10.98 -7.31
C ARG A 387 -0.47 10.79 -7.11
N SER A 388 0.12 9.76 -7.70
CA SER A 388 1.57 9.52 -7.62
C SER A 388 2.37 10.64 -8.27
N TYR A 389 1.93 11.14 -9.43
CA TYR A 389 2.53 12.31 -10.07
C TYR A 389 2.50 13.53 -9.15
N THR A 390 1.33 13.82 -8.58
CA THR A 390 1.15 14.96 -7.67
C THR A 390 2.03 14.82 -6.43
N TYR A 391 2.08 13.63 -5.83
CA TYR A 391 2.92 13.33 -4.67
C TYR A 391 4.41 13.54 -4.97
N MET A 392 4.91 12.97 -6.06
CA MET A 392 6.30 13.14 -6.47
C MET A 392 6.63 14.61 -6.80
N ARG A 393 5.69 15.31 -7.46
CA ARG A 393 5.87 16.71 -7.83
C ARG A 393 5.90 17.64 -6.61
N ALA A 394 5.04 17.40 -5.62
CA ALA A 394 4.95 18.18 -4.40
C ALA A 394 6.19 18.02 -3.51
N ASN A 395 6.73 16.80 -3.42
CA ASN A 395 7.89 16.51 -2.58
C ASN A 395 9.23 16.86 -3.24
N GLY A 396 9.33 16.69 -4.57
CA GLY A 396 10.60 16.86 -5.28
C GLY A 396 11.69 15.85 -4.85
N PRO A 397 12.89 15.93 -5.42
CA PRO A 397 13.98 14.96 -5.11
C PRO A 397 14.42 14.97 -3.64
N GLU A 398 14.47 16.15 -3.02
CA GLU A 398 14.87 16.31 -1.62
C GLU A 398 13.81 15.74 -0.66
N GLY A 399 12.52 16.04 -0.92
CA GLY A 399 11.41 15.48 -0.15
C GLY A 399 11.34 13.96 -0.28
N MET A 400 11.58 13.40 -1.48
CA MET A 400 11.63 11.94 -1.66
C MET A 400 12.72 11.29 -0.79
N ARG A 401 13.86 11.95 -0.65
CA ARG A 401 14.94 11.48 0.22
C ARG A 401 14.57 11.59 1.70
N ALA A 402 13.97 12.72 2.09
CA ALA A 402 13.52 12.96 3.46
C ALA A 402 12.45 11.94 3.90
N ILE A 403 11.59 11.47 2.99
CA ILE A 403 10.62 10.40 3.23
C ILE A 403 11.30 9.13 3.73
N SER A 404 12.32 8.64 3.01
CA SER A 404 13.08 7.45 3.44
C SER A 404 13.75 7.66 4.79
N ASP A 405 14.38 8.81 4.98
CA ASP A 405 15.09 9.13 6.23
C ASP A 405 14.15 9.10 7.43
N ALA A 406 13.00 9.74 7.30
CA ALA A 406 12.00 9.78 8.37
C ALA A 406 11.37 8.40 8.63
N ALA A 407 11.08 7.62 7.56
CA ALA A 407 10.55 6.26 7.71
C ALA A 407 11.54 5.36 8.48
N VAL A 408 12.82 5.43 8.16
CA VAL A 408 13.88 4.68 8.84
C VAL A 408 14.05 5.16 10.28
N LEU A 409 14.03 6.46 10.51
CA LEU A 409 14.13 7.04 11.86
C LEU A 409 12.98 6.56 12.74
N ASN A 410 11.74 6.65 12.26
CA ASN A 410 10.54 6.27 13.00
C ASN A 410 10.52 4.79 13.39
N ALA A 411 10.92 3.89 12.48
CA ALA A 411 11.01 2.45 12.78
C ALA A 411 12.06 2.15 13.85
N ASN A 412 13.24 2.78 13.78
CA ASN A 412 14.29 2.61 14.76
C ASN A 412 13.94 3.28 16.10
N TYR A 413 13.16 4.37 16.10
CA TYR A 413 12.64 4.97 17.32
C TYR A 413 11.71 4.00 18.07
N LEU A 414 10.78 3.34 17.37
CA LEU A 414 9.91 2.31 17.96
C LEU A 414 10.73 1.12 18.48
N ARG A 415 11.72 0.68 17.71
CA ARG A 415 12.62 -0.37 18.16
C ARG A 415 13.27 -0.02 19.50
N ALA A 416 13.94 1.13 19.58
CA ALA A 416 14.64 1.57 20.78
C ALA A 416 13.71 1.69 22.00
N GLY A 417 12.45 2.11 21.79
CA GLY A 417 11.45 2.23 22.84
C GLY A 417 10.89 0.91 23.36
N LEU A 418 11.02 -0.19 22.59
CA LEU A 418 10.31 -1.45 22.87
C LEU A 418 11.21 -2.69 22.96
N GLU A 419 12.44 -2.70 22.43
CA GLU A 419 13.29 -3.89 22.32
C GLU A 419 13.68 -4.52 23.66
N GLN A 420 13.57 -3.80 24.77
CA GLN A 420 13.79 -4.32 26.12
C GLN A 420 12.66 -5.25 26.60
N LEU A 421 11.45 -5.08 26.07
CA LEU A 421 10.27 -5.88 26.38
C LEU A 421 9.95 -6.87 25.27
N TYR A 422 9.86 -6.36 24.04
CA TYR A 422 9.55 -7.15 22.85
C TYR A 422 10.82 -7.41 22.05
N ARG A 423 11.31 -8.62 22.10
CA ARG A 423 12.55 -8.97 21.41
C ARG A 423 12.44 -8.73 19.91
N VAL A 424 13.45 -8.05 19.33
CA VAL A 424 13.70 -8.03 17.89
C VAL A 424 14.46 -9.32 17.54
N TYR A 425 13.95 -10.09 16.58
CA TYR A 425 14.43 -11.43 16.33
C TYR A 425 15.85 -11.47 15.74
N PHE A 426 16.13 -10.56 14.79
CA PHE A 426 17.44 -10.44 14.17
C PHE A 426 18.15 -9.16 14.61
N PRO A 427 19.39 -9.23 15.12
CA PRO A 427 20.10 -8.09 15.71
C PRO A 427 20.81 -7.23 14.65
N GLU A 428 20.10 -6.81 13.60
CA GLU A 428 20.63 -6.01 12.51
C GLU A 428 20.07 -4.57 12.54
N PRO A 429 20.77 -3.60 11.96
CA PRO A 429 20.19 -2.29 11.68
C PRO A 429 18.96 -2.43 10.81
N LEU A 430 17.87 -1.81 11.25
CA LEU A 430 16.58 -1.84 10.55
C LEU A 430 16.41 -0.62 9.66
N LEU A 431 15.64 -0.77 8.59
CA LEU A 431 15.20 0.32 7.76
C LEU A 431 13.79 0.78 8.21
N HIS A 432 12.76 0.63 7.38
CA HIS A 432 11.45 1.28 7.56
C HIS A 432 10.46 0.52 8.45
N GLU A 433 10.75 -0.70 8.82
CA GLU A 433 9.87 -1.55 9.64
C GLU A 433 10.66 -2.36 10.65
N VAL A 434 9.98 -2.77 11.72
CA VAL A 434 10.55 -3.59 12.79
C VAL A 434 9.67 -4.82 13.03
N VAL A 435 10.29 -5.99 13.17
CA VAL A 435 9.60 -7.23 13.49
C VAL A 435 9.93 -7.62 14.93
N PHE A 436 8.97 -7.42 15.81
CA PHE A 436 9.00 -7.92 17.17
C PHE A 436 8.45 -9.34 17.25
N THR A 437 8.80 -10.07 18.30
CA THR A 437 8.19 -11.36 18.59
C THR A 437 7.46 -11.35 19.94
N ALA A 438 6.25 -11.90 19.97
CA ALA A 438 5.53 -12.19 21.20
C ALA A 438 5.97 -13.53 21.84
N LYS A 439 6.91 -14.28 21.22
CA LYS A 439 7.43 -15.51 21.80
C LYS A 439 8.14 -15.22 23.12
N GLY A 440 7.66 -15.82 24.19
CA GLY A 440 8.20 -15.61 25.54
C GLY A 440 7.54 -14.49 26.32
N MET A 441 6.44 -13.92 25.83
CA MET A 441 5.63 -12.99 26.62
C MET A 441 5.10 -13.65 27.92
N PRO A 442 4.89 -12.83 28.99
CA PRO A 442 4.35 -13.31 30.25
C PRO A 442 3.05 -14.11 30.07
N ASN A 443 2.88 -15.14 30.90
CA ASN A 443 1.68 -15.99 30.95
C ASN A 443 1.26 -16.61 29.60
N GLY A 444 2.20 -16.76 28.65
CA GLY A 444 1.95 -17.37 27.35
C GLY A 444 1.04 -16.55 26.42
N ILE A 445 1.00 -15.23 26.61
CA ILE A 445 0.30 -14.31 25.70
C ILE A 445 0.92 -14.37 24.31
N ARG A 446 0.07 -14.41 23.29
CA ARG A 446 0.45 -14.59 21.88
C ARG A 446 0.33 -13.30 21.09
N ALA A 447 0.94 -13.25 19.91
CA ALA A 447 0.85 -12.09 19.00
C ALA A 447 -0.60 -11.69 18.70
N LEU A 448 -1.51 -12.66 18.51
CA LEU A 448 -2.94 -12.38 18.29
C LEU A 448 -3.59 -11.69 19.50
N ASP A 449 -3.21 -12.05 20.72
CA ASP A 449 -3.76 -11.46 21.94
C ASP A 449 -3.36 -9.98 22.04
N VAL A 450 -2.09 -9.68 21.76
CA VAL A 450 -1.58 -8.30 21.68
C VAL A 450 -2.31 -7.52 20.58
N ALA A 451 -2.46 -8.10 19.40
CA ALA A 451 -3.15 -7.48 18.27
C ALA A 451 -4.61 -7.15 18.60
N LYS A 452 -5.34 -8.07 19.22
CA LYS A 452 -6.74 -7.82 19.63
C LYS A 452 -6.81 -6.76 20.74
N ARG A 453 -5.84 -6.72 21.66
CA ARG A 453 -5.81 -5.70 22.72
C ARG A 453 -5.50 -4.30 22.18
N LEU A 454 -4.66 -4.16 21.16
CA LEU A 454 -4.41 -2.88 20.47
C LEU A 454 -5.68 -2.23 19.94
N ILE A 455 -6.65 -3.03 19.48
CA ILE A 455 -7.97 -2.54 19.02
C ILE A 455 -8.69 -1.76 20.13
N ASP A 456 -8.61 -2.23 21.39
CA ASP A 456 -9.21 -1.53 22.54
C ASP A 456 -8.55 -0.18 22.83
N TYR A 457 -7.25 -0.06 22.53
CA TYR A 457 -6.50 1.20 22.60
C TYR A 457 -6.69 2.09 21.36
N LYS A 458 -7.58 1.72 20.43
CA LYS A 458 -7.86 2.45 19.19
C LYS A 458 -6.64 2.55 18.27
N ILE A 459 -5.81 1.52 18.24
CA ILE A 459 -4.69 1.36 17.33
C ILE A 459 -4.99 0.18 16.42
N HIS A 460 -4.77 0.36 15.10
CA HIS A 460 -4.86 -0.76 14.18
C HIS A 460 -3.77 -1.78 14.50
N PRO A 461 -4.09 -3.08 14.60
CA PRO A 461 -3.06 -4.10 14.85
C PRO A 461 -1.98 -4.10 13.77
N PRO A 462 -0.72 -4.39 14.13
CA PRO A 462 0.32 -4.67 13.14
C PRO A 462 0.06 -5.99 12.41
N THR A 463 0.82 -6.28 11.37
CA THR A 463 0.82 -7.60 10.74
C THR A 463 1.34 -8.65 11.73
N VAL A 464 0.56 -9.71 11.94
CA VAL A 464 0.94 -10.80 12.85
C VAL A 464 1.23 -12.09 12.10
N TYR A 465 2.07 -12.97 12.69
CA TYR A 465 2.48 -14.26 12.13
C TYR A 465 3.21 -14.17 10.78
N PHE A 466 3.73 -13.02 10.45
CA PHE A 466 4.54 -12.81 9.26
C PHE A 466 5.71 -11.84 9.58
N PRO A 467 6.92 -12.06 9.04
CA PRO A 467 7.34 -13.18 8.17
C PRO A 467 7.43 -14.52 8.93
N LEU A 468 7.22 -15.64 8.21
CA LEU A 468 7.08 -16.98 8.80
C LEU A 468 8.31 -17.46 9.57
N ILE A 469 9.50 -16.95 9.23
CA ILE A 469 10.75 -17.30 9.92
C ILE A 469 10.87 -16.69 11.32
N VAL A 470 9.96 -15.78 11.70
CA VAL A 470 9.90 -15.20 13.05
C VAL A 470 8.69 -15.78 13.79
N PRO A 471 8.89 -16.60 14.80
CA PRO A 471 7.78 -17.16 15.58
C PRO A 471 7.04 -16.05 16.34
N GLU A 472 5.70 -16.10 16.36
CA GLU A 472 4.84 -15.09 17.00
C GLU A 472 5.19 -13.65 16.55
N ALA A 473 5.45 -13.47 15.26
CA ALA A 473 5.85 -12.20 14.68
C ALA A 473 4.77 -11.13 14.83
N MET A 474 5.20 -9.89 15.09
CA MET A 474 4.44 -8.66 15.03
C MET A 474 5.25 -7.65 14.23
N MET A 475 4.87 -7.41 12.99
CA MET A 475 5.58 -6.51 12.07
C MET A 475 4.94 -5.14 12.08
N VAL A 476 5.71 -4.13 12.44
CA VAL A 476 5.29 -2.74 12.63
C VAL A 476 6.00 -1.84 11.63
N GLU A 477 5.26 -1.18 10.77
CA GLU A 477 5.74 -0.14 9.86
C GLU A 477 5.08 1.20 10.24
N PRO A 478 5.79 2.12 10.92
CA PRO A 478 5.18 3.37 11.38
C PRO A 478 4.97 4.39 10.26
N THR A 479 5.69 4.29 9.17
CA THR A 479 5.81 5.27 8.08
C THR A 479 6.46 6.60 8.50
N GLU A 480 6.74 7.46 7.53
CA GLU A 480 7.28 8.80 7.76
C GLU A 480 6.21 9.82 8.17
N THR A 481 4.93 9.50 7.97
CA THR A 481 3.84 10.46 8.20
C THR A 481 3.40 10.55 9.67
N GLU A 482 3.88 9.65 10.50
CA GLU A 482 3.55 9.64 11.93
C GLU A 482 4.42 10.60 12.74
N SER A 483 3.78 11.33 13.66
CA SER A 483 4.47 12.22 14.57
C SER A 483 5.15 11.47 15.73
N LYS A 484 6.13 12.14 16.36
CA LYS A 484 6.78 11.58 17.56
C LYS A 484 5.77 11.26 18.67
N GLU A 485 4.76 12.10 18.86
CA GLU A 485 3.72 11.92 19.86
C GLU A 485 2.88 10.66 19.59
N THR A 486 2.60 10.36 18.31
CA THR A 486 1.92 9.12 17.93
C THR A 486 2.80 7.90 18.25
N LEU A 487 4.09 7.99 17.96
CA LEU A 487 5.04 6.90 18.24
C LEU A 487 5.23 6.70 19.74
N ASP A 488 5.34 7.79 20.53
CA ASP A 488 5.41 7.73 22.00
C ASP A 488 4.17 7.05 22.58
N ARG A 489 2.99 7.44 22.09
CA ARG A 489 1.73 6.80 22.52
C ARG A 489 1.72 5.30 22.20
N PHE A 490 2.18 4.89 21.02
CA PHE A 490 2.26 3.48 20.68
C PHE A 490 3.20 2.72 21.62
N ILE A 491 4.38 3.30 21.92
CA ILE A 491 5.34 2.72 22.86
C ILE A 491 4.69 2.53 24.24
N GLU A 492 4.00 3.55 24.75
CA GLU A 492 3.34 3.47 26.07
C GLU A 492 2.19 2.44 26.08
N VAL A 493 1.42 2.34 25.01
CA VAL A 493 0.38 1.31 24.89
C VAL A 493 0.99 -0.10 24.87
N MET A 494 2.05 -0.31 24.11
CA MET A 494 2.75 -1.60 24.09
C MET A 494 3.33 -1.97 25.46
N LYS A 495 3.91 -1.01 26.18
CA LYS A 495 4.35 -1.21 27.58
C LYS A 495 3.17 -1.53 28.52
N ALA A 496 2.03 -0.88 28.34
CA ALA A 496 0.83 -1.18 29.11
C ALA A 496 0.33 -2.62 28.85
N ILE A 497 0.28 -3.04 27.59
CA ILE A 497 -0.09 -4.41 27.21
C ILE A 497 0.88 -5.44 27.80
N TRP A 498 2.16 -5.13 27.88
CA TRP A 498 3.14 -5.99 28.55
C TRP A 498 2.83 -6.16 30.05
N ARG A 499 2.54 -5.05 30.76
CA ARG A 499 2.12 -5.11 32.17
C ARG A 499 0.82 -5.88 32.36
N GLU A 500 -0.19 -5.63 31.52
CA GLU A 500 -1.45 -6.39 31.52
C GLU A 500 -1.20 -7.89 31.29
N ALA A 501 -0.23 -8.26 30.44
CA ALA A 501 0.15 -9.65 30.24
C ALA A 501 0.70 -10.31 31.51
N GLN A 502 1.36 -9.55 32.38
CA GLN A 502 1.85 -10.04 33.68
C GLN A 502 0.76 -10.11 34.73
N GLU A 503 -0.05 -9.08 34.84
CA GLU A 503 -0.98 -8.84 35.97
C GLU A 503 -2.39 -9.37 35.68
N GLN A 504 -2.85 -9.26 34.43
CA GLN A 504 -4.23 -9.53 34.01
C GLN A 504 -4.30 -10.26 32.65
N PRO A 505 -3.67 -11.43 32.48
CA PRO A 505 -3.56 -12.10 31.17
C PRO A 505 -4.91 -12.37 30.51
N GLU A 506 -5.97 -12.62 31.29
CA GLU A 506 -7.31 -12.84 30.77
C GLU A 506 -7.90 -11.61 30.05
N MET A 507 -7.46 -10.39 30.41
CA MET A 507 -7.82 -9.18 29.73
C MET A 507 -7.37 -9.25 28.26
N LEU A 508 -6.17 -9.74 27.99
CA LEU A 508 -5.66 -9.89 26.62
C LEU A 508 -6.32 -11.05 25.88
N ARG A 509 -6.51 -12.21 26.56
CA ARG A 509 -7.11 -13.39 25.93
C ARG A 509 -8.55 -13.16 25.48
N LYS A 510 -9.28 -12.30 26.18
CA LYS A 510 -10.68 -11.95 25.88
C LYS A 510 -10.85 -10.70 25.04
N ALA A 511 -9.76 -9.98 24.72
CA ALA A 511 -9.80 -8.81 23.85
C ALA A 511 -10.28 -9.18 22.41
N PRO A 512 -10.95 -8.25 21.68
CA PRO A 512 -11.24 -6.88 22.06
C PRO A 512 -12.49 -6.75 22.94
N HIS A 513 -12.51 -5.73 23.80
CA HIS A 513 -13.62 -5.45 24.73
C HIS A 513 -14.50 -4.27 24.28
N THR A 514 -13.94 -3.38 23.45
CA THR A 514 -14.57 -2.11 23.04
C THR A 514 -15.26 -2.21 21.67
N ARG A 515 -15.46 -3.43 21.15
CA ARG A 515 -16.10 -3.68 19.86
C ARG A 515 -17.34 -4.54 20.02
N SER A 516 -18.31 -4.35 19.10
CA SER A 516 -19.52 -5.17 19.06
C SER A 516 -19.26 -6.62 18.65
N ILE A 517 -18.14 -6.89 17.99
CA ILE A 517 -17.71 -8.23 17.57
C ILE A 517 -16.41 -8.54 18.32
N GLY A 518 -16.41 -9.67 19.03
CA GLY A 518 -15.23 -10.21 19.72
C GLY A 518 -14.32 -11.01 18.77
N ARG A 519 -13.89 -12.18 19.21
CA ARG A 519 -13.11 -13.12 18.40
C ARG A 519 -14.06 -14.01 17.59
N PRO A 520 -14.08 -13.92 16.25
CA PRO A 520 -14.88 -14.82 15.42
C PRO A 520 -14.31 -16.25 15.49
N ASP A 521 -15.19 -17.22 15.32
CA ASP A 521 -14.79 -18.60 15.07
C ASP A 521 -14.34 -18.73 13.61
N GLU A 522 -13.05 -18.56 13.38
CA GLU A 522 -12.44 -18.56 12.03
C GLU A 522 -12.58 -19.93 11.36
N VAL A 523 -12.57 -21.01 12.14
CA VAL A 523 -12.72 -22.39 11.62
C VAL A 523 -14.11 -22.60 11.08
N ARG A 524 -15.12 -22.18 11.84
CA ARG A 524 -16.52 -22.26 11.43
C ARG A 524 -16.79 -21.34 10.24
N ALA A 525 -16.24 -20.14 10.23
CA ALA A 525 -16.40 -19.19 9.12
C ALA A 525 -15.91 -19.75 7.78
N VAL A 526 -14.85 -20.55 7.80
CA VAL A 526 -14.32 -21.21 6.59
C VAL A 526 -15.13 -22.47 6.23
N LYS A 527 -15.51 -23.28 7.22
CA LYS A 527 -16.22 -24.56 6.97
C LYS A 527 -17.70 -24.40 6.67
N GLU A 528 -18.32 -23.40 7.26
CA GLU A 528 -19.76 -23.13 7.18
C GLU A 528 -20.02 -21.66 6.79
N PRO A 529 -19.56 -21.19 5.61
CA PRO A 529 -19.72 -19.79 5.25
C PRO A 529 -21.19 -19.43 5.07
N ARG A 530 -21.66 -18.43 5.82
CA ARG A 530 -22.97 -17.79 5.58
C ARG A 530 -22.73 -16.50 4.80
N VAL A 531 -23.07 -16.49 3.53
CA VAL A 531 -22.85 -15.37 2.60
C VAL A 531 -24.13 -14.58 2.28
N THR A 532 -25.24 -14.99 2.87
CA THR A 532 -26.55 -14.32 2.75
C THR A 532 -27.12 -14.04 4.14
N VAL A 533 -27.92 -13.00 4.23
CA VAL A 533 -28.66 -12.62 5.45
C VAL A 533 -29.95 -13.43 5.54
#